data_1ab605367901d43379df832817d76c3c
#
_entry.id   1ab605367901d43379df832817d76c3c
#
_cell.length_a   1.000
_cell.length_b   1.000
_cell.length_c   1.000
_cell.angle_alpha   90.00
_cell.angle_beta   90.00
_cell.angle_gamma   90.00
#
_symmetry.space_group_name_H-M   'P 1'
#
loop_
_entity.id
_entity.type
_entity.pdbx_description
1 polymer ?
#
loop_
_entity_poly.entity_id
_entity_poly.type
_entity_poly.pdbx_seq_one_letter_code
_entity_poly.pdbx_strand_id
1 'polypeptide(L)'
;MVYQLKYANRPDIGEDLGRLMATDMQLAHYFDGINVLVPVPLTSKRQRQRGYNQSEMLARGISEITHLPVQANTLKRQVFRESQTHLSRYERRENVEGIFVAADAETLKGRHVLLIDDVCTTGATLTSCAQALASIEGIRISVLALGFTKD
;
A
#
# COMPACT_ATOMS: atom_id res chain seq x y z
N MET A 1 -8.50 -11.30 -13.39
CA MET A 1 -8.95 -10.33 -12.37
C MET A 1 -7.88 -9.31 -12.00
N VAL A 2 -6.70 -9.71 -11.51
CA VAL A 2 -5.59 -8.78 -11.20
C VAL A 2 -5.11 -7.98 -12.42
N TYR A 3 -5.12 -8.58 -13.60
CA TYR A 3 -4.80 -7.91 -14.87
C TYR A 3 -5.81 -6.78 -15.17
N GLN A 4 -7.09 -7.01 -14.95
CA GLN A 4 -8.15 -6.01 -15.17
C GLN A 4 -8.03 -4.82 -14.20
N LEU A 5 -7.60 -5.05 -12.95
CA LEU A 5 -7.28 -4.01 -12.00
C LEU A 5 -6.17 -3.07 -12.49
N LYS A 6 -5.19 -3.61 -13.21
CA LYS A 6 -4.02 -2.84 -13.65
C LYS A 6 -4.21 -2.11 -14.99
N TYR A 7 -5.05 -2.62 -15.88
CA TYR A 7 -5.05 -2.19 -17.28
C TYR A 7 -6.41 -1.80 -17.86
N ALA A 8 -7.51 -2.09 -17.15
CA ALA A 8 -8.85 -1.84 -17.69
C ALA A 8 -9.44 -0.46 -17.33
N ASN A 9 -8.69 0.42 -16.67
CA ASN A 9 -9.18 1.72 -16.18
C ASN A 9 -10.52 1.63 -15.41
N ARG A 10 -10.64 0.62 -14.54
CA ARG A 10 -11.84 0.28 -13.79
C ARG A 10 -11.56 0.33 -12.29
N PRO A 11 -11.57 1.53 -11.67
CA PRO A 11 -11.36 1.68 -10.22
C PRO A 11 -12.42 0.97 -9.39
N ASP A 12 -13.65 0.86 -9.91
CA ASP A 12 -14.77 0.16 -9.30
C ASP A 12 -14.48 -1.32 -9.00
N ILE A 13 -13.69 -1.99 -9.84
CA ILE A 13 -13.28 -3.39 -9.58
C ILE A 13 -12.45 -3.50 -8.29
N GLY A 14 -11.58 -2.52 -8.03
CA GLY A 14 -10.78 -2.50 -6.80
C GLY A 14 -11.65 -2.32 -5.56
N GLU A 15 -12.64 -1.44 -5.62
CA GLU A 15 -13.60 -1.23 -4.53
C GLU A 15 -14.48 -2.47 -4.30
N ASP A 16 -14.99 -3.09 -5.38
CA ASP A 16 -15.79 -4.32 -5.29
C ASP A 16 -15.01 -5.47 -4.64
N LEU A 17 -13.76 -5.66 -5.05
CA LEU A 17 -12.87 -6.66 -4.45
C LEU A 17 -12.58 -6.35 -2.99
N GLY A 18 -12.35 -5.09 -2.64
CA GLY A 18 -12.16 -4.64 -1.26
C GLY A 18 -13.38 -4.96 -0.38
N ARG A 19 -14.59 -4.69 -0.87
CA ARG A 19 -15.84 -5.04 -0.17
C ARG A 19 -15.98 -6.54 0.04
N LEU A 20 -15.74 -7.33 -1.01
CA LEU A 20 -15.83 -8.79 -0.94
C LEU A 20 -14.84 -9.37 0.07
N MET A 21 -13.57 -8.97 -0.02
CA MET A 21 -12.53 -9.41 0.92
C MET A 21 -12.88 -9.02 2.36
N ALA A 22 -13.30 -7.77 2.57
CA ALA A 22 -13.62 -7.30 3.91
C ALA A 22 -14.79 -8.04 4.53
N THR A 23 -15.81 -8.37 3.76
CA THR A 23 -16.96 -9.14 4.24
C THR A 23 -16.53 -10.50 4.79
N ASP A 24 -15.72 -11.25 4.04
CA ASP A 24 -15.24 -12.56 4.45
C ASP A 24 -14.26 -12.47 5.64
N MET A 25 -13.32 -11.51 5.57
CA MET A 25 -12.28 -11.36 6.59
C MET A 25 -12.83 -10.80 7.91
N GLN A 26 -13.87 -9.98 7.88
CA GLN A 26 -14.53 -9.49 9.07
C GLN A 26 -15.18 -10.62 9.88
N LEU A 27 -15.76 -11.60 9.22
CA LEU A 27 -16.29 -12.80 9.86
C LEU A 27 -15.19 -13.61 10.58
N ALA A 28 -13.97 -13.56 10.09
CA ALA A 28 -12.80 -14.20 10.70
C ALA A 28 -12.08 -13.29 11.73
N HIS A 29 -12.67 -12.18 12.13
CA HIS A 29 -12.08 -11.20 13.07
C HIS A 29 -10.72 -10.63 12.65
N TYR A 30 -10.41 -10.63 11.36
CA TYR A 30 -9.10 -10.19 10.85
C TYR A 30 -8.80 -8.72 11.14
N PHE A 31 -9.82 -7.88 11.15
CA PHE A 31 -9.65 -6.43 11.36
C PHE A 31 -9.66 -6.02 12.85
N ASP A 32 -9.79 -6.96 13.77
CA ASP A 32 -9.82 -6.67 15.20
C ASP A 32 -8.50 -6.01 15.64
N GLY A 33 -8.61 -4.86 16.28
CA GLY A 33 -7.48 -4.08 16.74
C GLY A 33 -6.80 -3.21 15.69
N ILE A 34 -7.17 -3.30 14.41
CA ILE A 34 -6.68 -2.41 13.35
C ILE A 34 -7.38 -1.05 13.47
N ASN A 35 -6.61 0.04 13.39
CA ASN A 35 -7.11 1.40 13.55
C ASN A 35 -7.23 2.17 12.24
N VAL A 36 -6.39 1.85 11.25
CA VAL A 36 -6.25 2.64 10.03
C VAL A 36 -5.76 1.79 8.86
N LEU A 37 -6.28 2.09 7.68
CA LEU A 37 -5.89 1.48 6.41
C LEU A 37 -4.94 2.43 5.68
N VAL A 38 -3.76 1.95 5.32
CA VAL A 38 -2.74 2.73 4.59
C VAL A 38 -2.42 2.01 3.27
N PRO A 39 -2.92 2.52 2.14
CA PRO A 39 -2.59 1.96 0.84
C PRO A 39 -1.15 2.29 0.45
N VAL A 40 -0.46 1.33 -0.15
CA VAL A 40 0.87 1.53 -0.72
C VAL A 40 0.79 2.54 -1.87
N PRO A 41 1.55 3.64 -1.83
CA PRO A 41 1.48 4.67 -2.86
C PRO A 41 2.16 4.22 -4.16
N LEU A 42 1.57 4.61 -5.30
CA LEU A 42 2.19 4.48 -6.61
C LEU A 42 3.22 5.58 -6.87
N THR A 43 4.11 5.35 -7.84
CA THR A 43 4.90 6.45 -8.43
C THR A 43 3.96 7.42 -9.14
N SER A 44 4.31 8.72 -9.14
CA SER A 44 3.54 9.74 -9.86
C SER A 44 3.38 9.43 -11.35
N LYS A 45 4.38 8.78 -11.96
CA LYS A 45 4.33 8.32 -13.34
C LYS A 45 3.24 7.24 -13.53
N ARG A 46 3.22 6.21 -12.68
CA ARG A 46 2.22 5.13 -12.75
C ARG A 46 0.82 5.64 -12.43
N GLN A 47 0.69 6.54 -11.47
CA GLN A 47 -0.59 7.14 -11.12
C GLN A 47 -1.18 7.96 -12.27
N ARG A 48 -0.34 8.73 -12.98
CA ARG A 48 -0.77 9.46 -14.20
C ARG A 48 -1.16 8.53 -15.33
N GLN A 49 -0.42 7.43 -15.51
CA GLN A 49 -0.73 6.44 -16.57
C GLN A 49 -2.00 5.65 -16.31
N ARG A 50 -2.29 5.34 -15.05
CA ARG A 50 -3.43 4.51 -14.64
C ARG A 50 -4.66 5.31 -14.24
N GLY A 51 -4.48 6.59 -13.87
CA GLY A 51 -5.53 7.47 -13.38
C GLY A 51 -5.93 7.25 -11.93
N TYR A 52 -5.51 6.13 -11.30
CA TYR A 52 -5.84 5.78 -9.92
C TYR A 52 -4.80 4.84 -9.29
N ASN A 53 -4.84 4.70 -7.96
CA ASN A 53 -4.05 3.74 -7.20
C ASN A 53 -4.92 2.54 -6.82
N GLN A 54 -4.58 1.34 -7.31
CA GLN A 54 -5.32 0.11 -7.05
C GLN A 54 -5.39 -0.24 -5.56
N SER A 55 -4.29 -0.06 -4.85
CA SER A 55 -4.24 -0.31 -3.40
C SER A 55 -5.18 0.62 -2.63
N GLU A 56 -5.33 1.87 -3.10
CA GLU A 56 -6.27 2.82 -2.53
C GLU A 56 -7.74 2.41 -2.81
N MET A 57 -8.04 1.91 -4.01
CA MET A 57 -9.38 1.43 -4.34
C MET A 57 -9.76 0.22 -3.48
N LEU A 58 -8.83 -0.72 -3.27
CA LEU A 58 -9.03 -1.83 -2.33
C LEU A 58 -9.30 -1.32 -0.91
N ALA A 59 -8.49 -0.38 -0.44
CA ALA A 59 -8.65 0.21 0.90
C ALA A 59 -10.01 0.90 1.06
N ARG A 60 -10.49 1.59 0.06
CA ARG A 60 -11.82 2.23 0.07
C ARG A 60 -12.95 1.19 0.19
N GLY A 61 -12.89 0.11 -0.60
CA GLY A 61 -13.85 -0.98 -0.50
C GLY A 61 -13.85 -1.65 0.88
N ILE A 62 -12.67 -1.88 1.46
CA ILE A 62 -12.54 -2.41 2.82
C ILE A 62 -13.13 -1.43 3.84
N SER A 63 -12.85 -0.14 3.70
CA SER A 63 -13.36 0.92 4.59
C SER A 63 -14.89 0.98 4.61
N GLU A 64 -15.55 0.78 3.47
CA GLU A 64 -17.02 0.76 3.40
C GLU A 64 -17.65 -0.32 4.29
N ILE A 65 -16.99 -1.46 4.42
CA ILE A 65 -17.48 -2.59 5.23
C ILE A 65 -17.03 -2.47 6.69
N THR A 66 -15.77 -2.11 6.93
CA THR A 66 -15.17 -2.11 8.27
C THR A 66 -15.31 -0.78 9.01
N HIS A 67 -15.63 0.30 8.29
CA HIS A 67 -15.64 1.69 8.78
C HIS A 67 -14.26 2.18 9.29
N LEU A 68 -13.16 1.48 8.97
CA LEU A 68 -11.81 1.92 9.26
C LEU A 68 -11.42 3.07 8.33
N PRO A 69 -10.77 4.14 8.85
CA PRO A 69 -10.36 5.26 8.02
C PRO A 69 -9.25 4.87 7.06
N VAL A 70 -9.27 5.42 5.85
CA VAL A 70 -8.21 5.32 4.85
C VAL A 70 -7.34 6.57 4.91
N GLN A 71 -6.05 6.39 5.13
CA GLN A 71 -5.06 7.48 5.11
C GLN A 71 -4.07 7.27 3.96
N ALA A 72 -4.42 7.82 2.79
CA ALA A 72 -3.64 7.66 1.56
C ALA A 72 -2.41 8.60 1.49
N ASN A 73 -2.30 9.60 2.37
CA ASN A 73 -1.26 10.62 2.31
C ASN A 73 -0.20 10.51 3.41
N THR A 74 -0.32 9.55 4.32
CA THR A 74 0.63 9.34 5.43
C THR A 74 1.91 8.64 5.02
N LEU A 75 1.87 7.91 3.93
CA LEU A 75 3.02 7.24 3.31
C LEU A 75 3.20 7.79 1.90
N LYS A 76 4.39 8.32 1.60
CA LYS A 76 4.72 8.89 0.30
C LYS A 76 5.89 8.18 -0.32
N ARG A 77 5.88 8.08 -1.64
CA ARG A 77 7.01 7.58 -2.40
C ARG A 77 7.91 8.74 -2.81
N GLN A 78 9.19 8.70 -2.40
CA GLN A 78 10.18 9.68 -2.84
C GLN A 78 10.51 9.49 -4.31
N VAL A 79 10.56 10.61 -5.05
CA VAL A 79 11.09 10.64 -6.41
C VAL A 79 12.53 11.09 -6.32
N PHE A 80 13.49 10.19 -6.56
CA PHE A 80 14.87 10.58 -6.80
C PHE A 80 14.95 11.25 -8.18
N ARG A 81 15.36 12.54 -8.21
CA ARG A 81 15.71 13.21 -9.48
C ARG A 81 16.95 12.51 -10.05
N GLU A 82 16.94 12.28 -11.35
CA GLU A 82 17.97 11.58 -12.14
C GLU A 82 19.34 12.30 -12.20
N SER A 83 19.80 12.97 -11.16
CA SER A 83 21.11 13.64 -11.17
C SER A 83 22.28 12.74 -10.76
N GLN A 84 22.07 11.44 -10.57
CA GLN A 84 23.15 10.48 -10.29
C GLN A 84 23.25 9.43 -11.41
N THR A 85 23.94 9.83 -12.46
CA THR A 85 24.14 9.10 -13.72
C THR A 85 25.09 7.89 -13.63
N HIS A 86 25.53 7.43 -12.46
CA HIS A 86 26.58 6.42 -12.32
C HIS A 86 26.25 5.23 -11.40
N LEU A 87 24.96 4.99 -11.07
CA LEU A 87 24.59 3.83 -10.30
C LEU A 87 24.43 2.60 -11.20
N SER A 88 25.12 1.52 -10.88
CA SER A 88 25.00 0.22 -11.56
C SER A 88 23.59 -0.35 -11.46
N ARG A 89 23.25 -1.33 -12.31
CA ARG A 89 21.96 -2.04 -12.25
C ARG A 89 21.72 -2.71 -10.88
N TYR A 90 22.78 -3.05 -10.17
CA TYR A 90 22.73 -3.65 -8.83
C TYR A 90 22.35 -2.61 -7.78
N GLU A 91 22.96 -1.44 -7.82
CA GLU A 91 22.64 -0.31 -6.92
C GLU A 91 21.23 0.24 -7.15
N ARG A 92 20.68 0.13 -8.37
CA ARG A 92 19.27 0.47 -8.64
C ARG A 92 18.28 -0.49 -7.97
N ARG A 93 18.64 -1.75 -7.73
CA ARG A 93 17.81 -2.71 -6.97
C ARG A 93 17.90 -2.46 -5.47
N GLU A 94 19.05 -2.11 -4.95
CA GLU A 94 19.24 -1.78 -3.52
C GLU A 94 18.64 -0.40 -3.16
N ASN A 95 18.64 0.58 -4.07
CA ASN A 95 18.01 1.88 -3.88
C ASN A 95 16.46 1.86 -3.90
N VAL A 96 15.84 0.72 -4.08
CA VAL A 96 14.39 0.55 -3.85
C VAL A 96 14.07 0.58 -2.36
N GLU A 97 15.02 0.20 -1.51
CA GLU A 97 14.97 0.40 -0.06
C GLU A 97 15.17 1.89 0.23
N GLY A 98 14.21 2.54 0.88
CA GLY A 98 14.27 3.97 1.21
C GLY A 98 13.51 4.89 0.25
N ILE A 99 12.75 4.35 -0.71
CA ILE A 99 11.86 5.13 -1.59
C ILE A 99 10.66 5.69 -0.85
N PHE A 100 10.23 5.07 0.25
CA PHE A 100 9.04 5.46 1.00
C PHE A 100 9.42 6.26 2.24
N VAL A 101 8.61 7.28 2.53
CA VAL A 101 8.73 8.12 3.72
C VAL A 101 7.37 8.31 4.38
N ALA A 102 7.38 8.35 5.71
CA ALA A 102 6.21 8.75 6.49
C ALA A 102 6.03 10.27 6.39
N ALA A 103 4.90 10.71 5.85
CA ALA A 103 4.63 12.13 5.65
C ALA A 103 3.93 12.79 6.85
N ASP A 104 3.18 12.00 7.64
CA ASP A 104 2.44 12.45 8.81
C ASP A 104 2.51 11.39 9.91
N ALA A 105 3.67 11.33 10.55
CA ALA A 105 3.95 10.33 11.58
C ALA A 105 3.07 10.50 12.84
N GLU A 106 2.68 11.73 13.18
CA GLU A 106 1.91 12.01 14.40
C GLU A 106 0.53 11.34 14.38
N THR A 107 -0.11 11.27 13.21
CA THR A 107 -1.43 10.63 13.08
C THR A 107 -1.39 9.12 13.24
N LEU A 108 -0.21 8.50 13.14
CA LEU A 108 -0.02 7.05 13.22
C LEU A 108 0.57 6.58 14.56
N LYS A 109 0.95 7.49 15.46
CA LYS A 109 1.48 7.12 16.78
C LYS A 109 0.53 6.22 17.56
N GLY A 110 1.07 5.12 18.09
CA GLY A 110 0.32 4.16 18.89
C GLY A 110 -0.76 3.38 18.13
N ARG A 111 -0.87 3.56 16.82
CA ARG A 111 -1.92 2.92 16.03
C ARG A 111 -1.48 1.58 15.45
N HIS A 112 -2.44 0.73 15.18
CA HIS A 112 -2.27 -0.48 14.40
C HIS A 112 -2.67 -0.21 12.95
N VAL A 113 -1.67 -0.15 12.08
CA VAL A 113 -1.80 0.15 10.66
C VAL A 113 -1.94 -1.15 9.86
N LEU A 114 -2.88 -1.20 8.94
CA LEU A 114 -2.93 -2.22 7.90
C LEU A 114 -2.42 -1.62 6.58
N LEU A 115 -1.22 -2.04 6.16
CA LEU A 115 -0.68 -1.73 4.84
C LEU A 115 -1.39 -2.58 3.78
N ILE A 116 -1.90 -1.93 2.72
CA ILE A 116 -2.64 -2.59 1.66
C ILE A 116 -1.89 -2.44 0.34
N ASP A 117 -1.63 -3.57 -0.31
CA ASP A 117 -1.08 -3.62 -1.67
C ASP A 117 -1.95 -4.49 -2.58
N ASP A 118 -1.85 -4.30 -3.90
CA ASP A 118 -2.61 -5.10 -4.87
C ASP A 118 -1.97 -6.49 -5.06
N VAL A 119 -0.70 -6.55 -5.39
CA VAL A 119 0.03 -7.80 -5.65
C VAL A 119 1.40 -7.76 -4.97
N CYS A 120 1.66 -8.78 -4.18
CA CYS A 120 2.95 -9.03 -3.57
C CYS A 120 3.72 -10.05 -4.39
N THR A 121 4.90 -9.69 -4.89
CA THR A 121 5.83 -10.60 -5.57
C THR A 121 6.89 -11.10 -4.60
N THR A 122 7.91 -10.27 -4.33
CA THR A 122 9.00 -10.58 -3.39
C THR A 122 8.75 -10.06 -1.98
N GLY A 123 7.75 -9.18 -1.79
CA GLY A 123 7.52 -8.47 -0.54
C GLY A 123 8.38 -7.22 -0.34
N ALA A 124 9.28 -6.90 -1.29
CA ALA A 124 10.20 -5.76 -1.16
C ALA A 124 9.47 -4.42 -0.98
N THR A 125 8.39 -4.20 -1.69
CA THR A 125 7.58 -2.97 -1.57
C THR A 125 6.94 -2.84 -0.19
N LEU A 126 6.28 -3.89 0.30
CA LEU A 126 5.66 -3.90 1.63
C LEU A 126 6.69 -3.78 2.75
N THR A 127 7.83 -4.45 2.61
CA THR A 127 8.95 -4.33 3.55
C THR A 127 9.47 -2.90 3.62
N SER A 128 9.68 -2.26 2.47
CA SER A 128 10.14 -0.88 2.38
C SER A 128 9.15 0.10 3.02
N CYS A 129 7.85 -0.09 2.78
CA CYS A 129 6.80 0.70 3.42
C CYS A 129 6.79 0.51 4.94
N ALA A 130 6.88 -0.73 5.40
CA ALA A 130 6.92 -1.05 6.83
C ALA A 130 8.15 -0.43 7.52
N GLN A 131 9.31 -0.48 6.88
CA GLN A 131 10.53 0.15 7.39
C GLN A 131 10.39 1.67 7.51
N ALA A 132 9.76 2.32 6.54
CA ALA A 132 9.50 3.76 6.59
C ALA A 132 8.59 4.17 7.75
N LEU A 133 7.71 3.28 8.21
CA LEU A 133 6.78 3.51 9.32
C LEU A 133 7.32 3.01 10.68
N ALA A 134 8.30 2.13 10.69
CA ALA A 134 8.74 1.40 11.90
C ALA A 134 9.31 2.30 12.99
N SER A 135 9.83 3.48 12.65
CA SER A 135 10.36 4.46 13.60
C SER A 135 9.28 5.24 14.35
N ILE A 136 8.02 5.14 13.95
CA ILE A 136 6.92 5.84 14.62
C ILE A 136 6.62 5.17 15.95
N GLU A 137 6.55 5.98 17.00
CA GLU A 137 6.34 5.53 18.37
C GLU A 137 5.05 4.72 18.54
N GLY A 138 5.17 3.50 19.07
CA GLY A 138 4.03 2.63 19.39
C GLY A 138 3.27 2.09 18.20
N ILE A 139 3.77 2.26 16.97
CA ILE A 139 3.10 1.73 15.78
C ILE A 139 3.13 0.20 15.74
N ARG A 140 2.04 -0.40 15.29
CA ARG A 140 1.97 -1.81 14.88
C ARG A 140 1.58 -1.88 13.43
N ILE A 141 2.17 -2.82 12.68
CA ILE A 141 2.01 -2.91 11.23
C ILE A 141 1.60 -4.34 10.87
N SER A 142 0.45 -4.45 10.23
CA SER A 142 0.01 -5.65 9.51
C SER A 142 -0.03 -5.35 8.02
N VAL A 143 0.00 -6.39 7.20
CA VAL A 143 0.00 -6.26 5.74
C VAL A 143 -1.12 -7.09 5.12
N LEU A 144 -1.71 -6.58 4.06
CA LEU A 144 -2.70 -7.26 3.25
C LEU A 144 -2.37 -7.07 1.77
N ALA A 145 -2.34 -8.15 1.01
CA ALA A 145 -2.26 -8.11 -0.44
C ALA A 145 -3.39 -8.95 -1.06
N LEU A 146 -3.91 -8.50 -2.19
CA LEU A 146 -4.95 -9.21 -2.93
C LEU A 146 -4.45 -10.55 -3.47
N GLY A 147 -3.17 -10.63 -3.82
CA GLY A 147 -2.56 -11.85 -4.33
C GLY A 147 -1.05 -11.88 -4.20
N PHE A 148 -0.53 -13.10 -4.24
CA PHE A 148 0.90 -13.37 -4.33
C PHE A 148 1.20 -14.01 -5.68
N THR A 149 2.28 -13.56 -6.34
CA THR A 149 2.82 -14.24 -7.53
C THR A 149 4.12 -14.90 -7.14
N LYS A 150 4.26 -16.18 -7.48
CA LYS A 150 5.57 -16.84 -7.51
C LYS A 150 6.18 -16.60 -8.89
N ASP A 151 7.39 -16.07 -8.93
CA ASP A 151 8.21 -16.08 -10.16
C ASP A 151 8.63 -17.50 -10.49
#